data_058d0f69d3f03b646104aabb06fd9c6b
#
_entry.id   058d0f69d3f03b646104aabb06fd9c6b
#
_cell.length_a   1.000
_cell.length_b   1.000
_cell.length_c   1.000
_cell.angle_alpha   90.00
_cell.angle_beta   90.00
_cell.angle_gamma   90.00
#
_symmetry.space_group_name_H-M   'P 1'
#
loop_
_entity.id
_entity.type
_entity.pdbx_description
1 polymer ?
#
loop_
_entity_poly.entity_id
_entity_poly.type
_entity_poly.pdbx_seq_one_letter_code
_entity_poly.pdbx_strand_id
1 'polypeptide(L)'
;MSLQDKVILITGASSGIGKACAQRLYQEGARIVINYRNDASSANALVDSFGADRAIAVQADAANIDDIDRLVQAAVDKFGRIDTVVANAGLMLMRDVEDTTEDDFAKSFDLNVKGPYFLAQKAVPHMPPGSHIIFISTGVCHHSSVSPKYLLYAATKGAIEQMTRVMAKGLAAKGIIVNAVAPGPTATELFYKGKPEGLVNTIKAWSPFNRLGEPEDIANTVKFLASGDSSWVVGQTVLVNGGIMV
;
A
#
# COMPACT_ATOMS: atom_id res chain seq x y z
N MET A 1 9.76 8.07 16.88
CA MET A 1 11.16 7.85 16.48
C MET A 1 11.32 8.30 15.05
N SER A 2 12.46 8.89 14.73
CA SER A 2 12.78 9.27 13.34
C SER A 2 13.02 8.01 12.48
N LEU A 3 12.63 8.07 11.22
CA LEU A 3 12.97 7.06 10.21
C LEU A 3 14.30 7.41 9.50
N GLN A 4 15.18 8.11 10.22
CA GLN A 4 16.44 8.61 9.68
C GLN A 4 17.22 7.50 8.97
N ASP A 5 17.55 7.72 7.71
CA ASP A 5 18.30 6.82 6.82
C ASP A 5 17.66 5.43 6.57
N LYS A 6 16.41 5.21 7.01
CA LYS A 6 15.66 4.00 6.68
C LYS A 6 15.28 3.97 5.21
N VAL A 7 15.49 2.85 4.55
CA VAL A 7 15.17 2.64 3.14
C VAL A 7 13.75 2.08 3.02
N ILE A 8 12.88 2.82 2.35
CA ILE A 8 11.47 2.46 2.22
C ILE A 8 11.09 2.33 0.74
N LEU A 9 10.66 1.13 0.35
CA LEU A 9 10.18 0.82 -0.99
C LEU A 9 8.66 0.88 -1.01
N ILE A 10 8.08 1.70 -1.90
CA ILE A 10 6.63 1.90 -1.99
C ILE A 10 6.16 1.64 -3.41
N THR A 11 5.25 0.67 -3.59
CA THR A 11 4.65 0.44 -4.90
C THR A 11 3.49 1.39 -5.18
N GLY A 12 3.37 1.87 -6.44
CA GLY A 12 2.35 2.85 -6.81
C GLY A 12 2.50 4.19 -6.09
N ALA A 13 3.75 4.65 -5.91
CA ALA A 13 4.07 5.84 -5.11
C ALA A 13 3.95 7.16 -5.87
N SER A 14 3.61 7.17 -7.17
CA SER A 14 3.45 8.39 -7.96
C SER A 14 2.16 9.16 -7.67
N SER A 15 1.16 8.55 -7.04
CA SER A 15 -0.14 9.18 -6.80
C SER A 15 -0.83 8.69 -5.51
N GLY A 16 -1.91 9.35 -5.12
CA GLY A 16 -2.82 8.94 -4.05
C GLY A 16 -2.13 8.62 -2.72
N ILE A 17 -2.54 7.52 -2.09
CA ILE A 17 -2.01 7.07 -0.79
C ILE A 17 -0.49 6.81 -0.87
N GLY A 18 -0.01 6.18 -1.95
CA GLY A 18 1.41 5.90 -2.12
C GLY A 18 2.27 7.16 -2.14
N LYS A 19 1.83 8.21 -2.85
CA LYS A 19 2.49 9.52 -2.88
C LYS A 19 2.52 10.18 -1.50
N ALA A 20 1.38 10.19 -0.80
CA ALA A 20 1.31 10.74 0.55
C ALA A 20 2.22 9.98 1.53
N CYS A 21 2.28 8.64 1.42
CA CYS A 21 3.22 7.82 2.19
C CYS A 21 4.67 8.21 1.89
N ALA A 22 5.04 8.34 0.61
CA ALA A 22 6.39 8.73 0.21
C ALA A 22 6.79 10.08 0.82
N GLN A 23 5.92 11.07 0.73
CA GLN A 23 6.14 12.41 1.28
C GLN A 23 6.24 12.38 2.83
N ARG A 24 5.32 11.68 3.49
CA ARG A 24 5.28 11.61 4.96
C ARG A 24 6.52 10.91 5.53
N LEU A 25 6.93 9.79 4.92
CA LEU A 25 8.09 9.01 5.37
C LEU A 25 9.41 9.74 5.07
N TYR A 26 9.48 10.44 3.92
CA TYR A 26 10.63 11.31 3.60
C TYR A 26 10.82 12.42 4.65
N GLN A 27 9.74 13.06 5.11
CA GLN A 27 9.77 14.08 6.17
C GLN A 27 10.33 13.54 7.51
N GLU A 28 10.19 12.23 7.77
CA GLU A 28 10.74 11.56 8.96
C GLU A 28 12.22 11.15 8.80
N GLY A 29 12.85 11.49 7.68
CA GLY A 29 14.27 11.22 7.42
C GLY A 29 14.54 10.00 6.54
N ALA A 30 13.52 9.30 6.03
CA ALA A 30 13.71 8.09 5.22
C ALA A 30 14.29 8.39 3.83
N ARG A 31 14.91 7.35 3.24
CA ARG A 31 15.26 7.24 1.82
C ARG A 31 14.15 6.49 1.10
N ILE A 32 13.68 7.00 -0.03
CA ILE A 32 12.46 6.50 -0.66
C ILE A 32 12.74 5.89 -2.03
N VAL A 33 12.27 4.67 -2.24
CA VAL A 33 12.17 4.05 -3.57
C VAL A 33 10.73 4.18 -4.06
N ILE A 34 10.57 5.04 -5.07
CA ILE A 34 9.27 5.40 -5.65
C ILE A 34 9.01 4.50 -6.85
N ASN A 35 8.18 3.48 -6.69
CA ASN A 35 7.75 2.70 -7.85
C ASN A 35 6.57 3.36 -8.55
N TYR A 36 6.61 3.36 -9.86
CA TYR A 36 5.52 3.77 -10.74
C TYR A 36 5.41 2.81 -11.93
N ARG A 37 4.24 2.74 -12.58
CA ARG A 37 4.05 1.96 -13.80
C ARG A 37 4.10 2.85 -15.05
N ASN A 38 3.27 3.90 -15.08
CA ASN A 38 3.08 4.73 -16.28
C ASN A 38 3.39 6.22 -16.05
N ASP A 39 3.25 6.72 -14.84
CA ASP A 39 3.40 8.15 -14.52
C ASP A 39 4.83 8.49 -14.06
N ALA A 40 5.73 8.53 -15.03
CA ALA A 40 7.12 8.93 -14.79
C ALA A 40 7.23 10.40 -14.35
N SER A 41 6.36 11.29 -14.85
CA SER A 41 6.41 12.71 -14.52
C SER A 41 6.20 12.96 -13.03
N SER A 42 5.13 12.41 -12.45
CA SER A 42 4.87 12.54 -11.02
C SER A 42 5.92 11.86 -10.15
N ALA A 43 6.44 10.71 -10.58
CA ALA A 43 7.49 10.00 -9.84
C ALA A 43 8.81 10.81 -9.83
N ASN A 44 9.23 11.34 -10.97
CA ASN A 44 10.45 12.16 -11.07
C ASN A 44 10.30 13.49 -10.31
N ALA A 45 9.14 14.15 -10.38
CA ALA A 45 8.88 15.35 -9.59
C ALA A 45 9.03 15.12 -8.07
N LEU A 46 8.69 13.92 -7.57
CA LEU A 46 8.95 13.55 -6.18
C LEU A 46 10.46 13.41 -5.91
N VAL A 47 11.19 12.72 -6.80
CA VAL A 47 12.65 12.59 -6.66
C VAL A 47 13.31 13.96 -6.65
N ASP A 48 12.91 14.86 -7.55
CA ASP A 48 13.44 16.23 -7.62
C ASP A 48 13.18 16.99 -6.31
N SER A 49 12.02 16.80 -5.69
CA SER A 49 11.66 17.44 -4.41
C SER A 49 12.37 16.83 -3.21
N PHE A 50 12.75 15.55 -3.28
CA PHE A 50 13.42 14.82 -2.18
C PHE A 50 14.94 14.87 -2.27
N GLY A 51 15.48 15.08 -3.46
CA GLY A 51 16.92 14.97 -3.77
C GLY A 51 17.32 13.54 -4.15
N ALA A 52 18.17 13.43 -5.19
CA ALA A 52 18.60 12.16 -5.76
C ALA A 52 19.51 11.31 -4.85
N ASP A 53 20.01 11.86 -3.78
CA ASP A 53 20.74 11.16 -2.72
C ASP A 53 19.79 10.40 -1.77
N ARG A 54 18.54 10.85 -1.63
CA ARG A 54 17.53 10.29 -0.74
C ARG A 54 16.34 9.64 -1.44
N ALA A 55 16.22 9.75 -2.77
CA ALA A 55 15.13 9.13 -3.49
C ALA A 55 15.56 8.63 -4.87
N ILE A 56 14.90 7.55 -5.34
CA ILE A 56 14.95 7.08 -6.73
C ILE A 56 13.53 6.76 -7.21
N ALA A 57 13.29 6.98 -8.52
CA ALA A 57 12.09 6.53 -9.20
C ALA A 57 12.40 5.29 -10.04
N VAL A 58 11.61 4.24 -9.91
CA VAL A 58 11.81 2.97 -10.62
C VAL A 58 10.53 2.58 -11.34
N GLN A 59 10.61 2.50 -12.67
CA GLN A 59 9.49 1.97 -13.47
C GLN A 59 9.44 0.46 -13.37
N ALA A 60 8.32 -0.06 -12.86
CA ALA A 60 8.05 -1.49 -12.80
C ALA A 60 6.54 -1.73 -12.69
N ASP A 61 6.04 -2.76 -13.39
CA ASP A 61 4.68 -3.25 -13.17
C ASP A 61 4.66 -4.16 -11.94
N ALA A 62 3.99 -3.71 -10.88
CA ALA A 62 3.87 -4.44 -9.63
C ALA A 62 3.06 -5.76 -9.74
N ALA A 63 2.50 -6.08 -10.91
CA ALA A 63 1.87 -7.36 -11.22
C ALA A 63 2.85 -8.37 -11.88
N ASN A 64 4.01 -7.89 -12.35
CA ASN A 64 5.02 -8.69 -13.05
C ASN A 64 6.18 -9.02 -12.12
N ILE A 65 6.54 -10.31 -12.01
CA ILE A 65 7.54 -10.79 -11.05
C ILE A 65 8.97 -10.34 -11.44
N ASP A 66 9.29 -10.31 -12.74
CA ASP A 66 10.61 -9.87 -13.20
C ASP A 66 10.79 -8.35 -12.97
N ASP A 67 9.72 -7.58 -13.13
CA ASP A 67 9.71 -6.15 -12.80
C ASP A 67 9.90 -5.92 -11.30
N ILE A 68 9.23 -6.73 -10.46
CA ILE A 68 9.39 -6.69 -9.00
C ILE A 68 10.85 -7.01 -8.61
N ASP A 69 11.46 -8.00 -9.25
CA ASP A 69 12.86 -8.35 -8.99
C ASP A 69 13.79 -7.18 -9.32
N ARG A 70 13.61 -6.55 -10.49
CA ARG A 70 14.37 -5.35 -10.87
C ARG A 70 14.14 -4.18 -9.93
N LEU A 71 12.90 -3.99 -9.45
CA LEU A 71 12.57 -2.95 -8.49
C LEU A 71 13.29 -3.13 -7.15
N VAL A 72 13.28 -4.35 -6.63
CA VAL A 72 14.00 -4.70 -5.39
C VAL A 72 15.50 -4.53 -5.59
N GLN A 73 16.05 -5.03 -6.70
CA GLN A 73 17.48 -4.91 -6.98
C GLN A 73 17.90 -3.43 -7.10
N ALA A 74 17.12 -2.57 -7.77
CA ALA A 74 17.41 -1.14 -7.87
C ALA A 74 17.44 -0.45 -6.50
N ALA A 75 16.57 -0.87 -5.56
CA ALA A 75 16.59 -0.37 -4.19
C ALA A 75 17.88 -0.78 -3.46
N VAL A 76 18.29 -2.03 -3.63
CA VAL A 76 19.52 -2.60 -3.01
C VAL A 76 20.77 -1.97 -3.61
N ASP A 77 20.85 -1.84 -4.93
CA ASP A 77 22.00 -1.21 -5.61
C ASP A 77 22.20 0.24 -5.17
N LYS A 78 21.09 0.97 -4.98
CA LYS A 78 21.16 2.39 -4.58
C LYS A 78 21.45 2.59 -3.10
N PHE A 79 20.81 1.79 -2.21
CA PHE A 79 20.77 2.05 -0.79
C PHE A 79 21.31 0.91 0.08
N GLY A 80 21.66 -0.24 -0.49
CA GLY A 80 22.29 -1.38 0.17
C GLY A 80 21.33 -2.29 0.96
N ARG A 81 20.09 -1.87 1.23
CA ARG A 81 19.13 -2.61 2.06
C ARG A 81 17.69 -2.11 1.85
N ILE A 82 16.73 -2.81 2.44
CA ILE A 82 15.33 -2.38 2.51
C ILE A 82 14.87 -2.51 3.98
N ASP A 83 14.47 -1.40 4.61
CA ASP A 83 13.96 -1.42 5.99
C ASP A 83 12.43 -1.53 6.03
N THR A 84 11.74 -1.00 5.02
CA THR A 84 10.27 -1.11 4.96
C THR A 84 9.81 -1.31 3.52
N VAL A 85 8.88 -2.24 3.35
CA VAL A 85 8.11 -2.40 2.12
C VAL A 85 6.69 -1.93 2.36
N VAL A 86 6.19 -1.02 1.52
CA VAL A 86 4.78 -0.61 1.47
C VAL A 86 4.17 -1.11 0.16
N ALA A 87 3.47 -2.23 0.21
CA ALA A 87 2.80 -2.82 -0.95
C ALA A 87 1.45 -2.11 -1.15
N ASN A 88 1.50 -0.96 -1.84
CA ASN A 88 0.36 -0.07 -2.02
C ASN A 88 -0.28 -0.17 -3.41
N ALA A 89 0.46 -0.49 -4.47
CA ALA A 89 -0.10 -0.62 -5.80
C ALA A 89 -1.31 -1.55 -5.82
N GLY A 90 -2.37 -1.11 -6.47
CA GLY A 90 -3.60 -1.89 -6.54
C GLY A 90 -4.60 -1.33 -7.55
N LEU A 91 -5.55 -2.14 -7.91
CA LEU A 91 -6.68 -1.74 -8.74
C LEU A 91 -8.00 -2.18 -8.09
N MET A 92 -9.06 -1.48 -8.44
CA MET A 92 -10.42 -1.74 -7.98
C MET A 92 -11.34 -1.80 -9.21
N LEU A 93 -11.67 -3.00 -9.64
CA LEU A 93 -12.68 -3.25 -10.66
C LEU A 93 -14.03 -3.46 -9.99
N MET A 94 -15.02 -2.67 -10.41
CA MET A 94 -16.41 -2.77 -9.94
C MET A 94 -17.13 -3.77 -10.83
N ARG A 95 -17.22 -5.01 -10.38
CA ARG A 95 -17.90 -6.12 -11.06
C ARG A 95 -18.72 -6.91 -10.06
N ASP A 96 -19.91 -7.32 -10.42
CA ASP A 96 -20.62 -8.39 -9.72
C ASP A 96 -20.21 -9.78 -10.26
N VAL A 97 -20.77 -10.81 -9.67
CA VAL A 97 -20.35 -12.20 -10.00
C VAL A 97 -20.63 -12.57 -11.45
N GLU A 98 -21.73 -12.02 -12.02
CA GLU A 98 -22.19 -12.36 -13.37
C GLU A 98 -21.35 -11.67 -14.46
N ASP A 99 -20.82 -10.47 -14.16
CA ASP A 99 -20.05 -9.64 -15.11
C ASP A 99 -18.52 -9.81 -14.99
N THR A 100 -18.05 -10.56 -14.01
CA THR A 100 -16.60 -10.78 -13.81
C THR A 100 -16.03 -11.71 -14.88
N THR A 101 -15.15 -11.20 -15.71
CA THR A 101 -14.42 -12.01 -16.70
C THR A 101 -13.18 -12.67 -16.09
N GLU A 102 -12.68 -13.72 -16.73
CA GLU A 102 -11.41 -14.36 -16.36
C GLU A 102 -10.23 -13.35 -16.39
N ASP A 103 -10.23 -12.44 -17.37
CA ASP A 103 -9.23 -11.37 -17.49
C ASP A 103 -9.32 -10.35 -16.34
N ASP A 104 -10.55 -9.93 -15.95
CA ASP A 104 -10.76 -9.08 -14.77
C ASP A 104 -10.24 -9.76 -13.50
N PHE A 105 -10.50 -11.07 -13.35
CA PHE A 105 -10.04 -11.87 -12.22
C PHE A 105 -8.51 -11.94 -12.20
N ALA A 106 -7.88 -12.34 -13.32
CA ALA A 106 -6.43 -12.46 -13.44
C ALA A 106 -5.75 -11.11 -13.13
N LYS A 107 -6.17 -10.03 -13.77
CA LYS A 107 -5.61 -8.68 -13.53
C LYS A 107 -5.71 -8.25 -12.07
N SER A 108 -6.85 -8.53 -11.44
CA SER A 108 -7.07 -8.15 -10.04
C SER A 108 -6.19 -8.94 -9.09
N PHE A 109 -6.10 -10.25 -9.27
CA PHE A 109 -5.26 -11.10 -8.42
C PHE A 109 -3.77 -10.90 -8.70
N ASP A 110 -3.37 -10.69 -9.95
CA ASP A 110 -1.99 -10.43 -10.30
C ASP A 110 -1.44 -9.18 -9.61
N LEU A 111 -2.18 -8.06 -9.67
CA LEU A 111 -1.71 -6.82 -9.06
C LEU A 111 -1.94 -6.78 -7.56
N ASN A 112 -3.13 -7.18 -7.08
CA ASN A 112 -3.50 -6.97 -5.69
C ASN A 112 -3.01 -8.08 -4.75
N VAL A 113 -2.69 -9.28 -5.24
CA VAL A 113 -2.31 -10.43 -4.41
C VAL A 113 -0.94 -10.98 -4.79
N LYS A 114 -0.75 -11.43 -6.05
CA LYS A 114 0.51 -11.99 -6.52
C LYS A 114 1.65 -10.98 -6.37
N GLY A 115 1.43 -9.75 -6.81
CA GLY A 115 2.42 -8.68 -6.72
C GLY A 115 2.93 -8.46 -5.29
N PRO A 116 2.07 -8.12 -4.31
CA PRO A 116 2.46 -7.98 -2.91
C PRO A 116 3.15 -9.20 -2.31
N TYR A 117 2.70 -10.41 -2.66
CA TYR A 117 3.32 -11.65 -2.19
C TYR A 117 4.79 -11.75 -2.64
N PHE A 118 5.02 -11.61 -3.94
CA PHE A 118 6.37 -11.73 -4.50
C PHE A 118 7.25 -10.52 -4.19
N LEU A 119 6.68 -9.33 -4.03
CA LEU A 119 7.42 -8.18 -3.53
C LEU A 119 7.99 -8.44 -2.12
N ALA A 120 7.17 -8.98 -1.22
CA ALA A 120 7.63 -9.39 0.10
C ALA A 120 8.71 -10.47 0.00
N GLN A 121 8.47 -11.52 -0.81
CA GLN A 121 9.43 -12.62 -1.00
C GLN A 121 10.79 -12.13 -1.48
N LYS A 122 10.82 -11.25 -2.50
CA LYS A 122 12.06 -10.71 -3.08
C LYS A 122 12.77 -9.72 -2.15
N ALA A 123 12.01 -8.94 -1.36
CA ALA A 123 12.58 -7.97 -0.43
C ALA A 123 13.20 -8.63 0.82
N VAL A 124 12.60 -9.69 1.37
CA VAL A 124 12.99 -10.35 2.62
C VAL A 124 14.50 -10.65 2.73
N PRO A 125 15.22 -11.14 1.70
CA PRO A 125 16.66 -11.37 1.79
C PRO A 125 17.51 -10.11 2.07
N HIS A 126 16.97 -8.92 1.80
CA HIS A 126 17.62 -7.62 1.94
C HIS A 126 17.10 -6.81 3.13
N MET A 127 16.26 -7.43 3.97
CA MET A 127 15.62 -6.79 5.11
C MET A 127 16.31 -7.19 6.42
N PRO A 128 16.99 -6.26 7.11
CA PRO A 128 17.59 -6.54 8.41
C PRO A 128 16.51 -6.74 9.50
N PRO A 129 16.86 -7.35 10.66
CA PRO A 129 15.96 -7.40 11.81
C PRO A 129 15.45 -6.01 12.21
N GLY A 130 14.18 -5.91 12.60
CA GLY A 130 13.48 -4.65 12.87
C GLY A 130 12.91 -4.00 11.62
N SER A 131 12.89 -4.68 10.48
CA SER A 131 12.22 -4.23 9.23
C SER A 131 10.72 -4.49 9.24
N HIS A 132 10.00 -3.76 8.37
CA HIS A 132 8.54 -3.81 8.30
C HIS A 132 8.04 -4.13 6.89
N ILE A 133 6.99 -4.95 6.80
CA ILE A 133 6.18 -5.12 5.60
C ILE A 133 4.79 -4.60 5.90
N ILE A 134 4.32 -3.64 5.11
CA ILE A 134 3.01 -3.00 5.28
C ILE A 134 2.21 -3.21 4.00
N PHE A 135 1.15 -3.99 4.10
CA PHE A 135 0.20 -4.19 3.01
C PHE A 135 -0.91 -3.15 3.08
N ILE A 136 -1.38 -2.67 1.93
CA ILE A 136 -2.59 -1.83 1.86
C ILE A 136 -3.79 -2.71 1.50
N SER A 137 -4.65 -2.93 2.50
CA SER A 137 -5.94 -3.61 2.38
C SER A 137 -7.06 -2.60 2.07
N THR A 138 -8.25 -2.79 2.62
CA THR A 138 -9.41 -1.90 2.47
C THR A 138 -10.42 -2.10 3.58
N GLY A 139 -11.08 -1.04 4.02
CA GLY A 139 -12.23 -1.12 4.92
C GLY A 139 -13.41 -1.90 4.36
N VAL A 140 -13.49 -2.10 3.03
CA VAL A 140 -14.56 -2.89 2.39
C VAL A 140 -14.63 -4.32 2.96
N CYS A 141 -13.49 -4.91 3.36
CA CYS A 141 -13.45 -6.24 3.98
C CYS A 141 -14.13 -6.30 5.36
N HIS A 142 -14.40 -5.15 5.98
CA HIS A 142 -14.95 -5.03 7.33
C HIS A 142 -16.33 -4.35 7.35
N HIS A 143 -16.95 -4.16 6.18
CA HIS A 143 -18.22 -3.46 6.05
C HIS A 143 -19.34 -4.45 5.71
N SER A 144 -20.34 -4.59 6.57
CA SER A 144 -21.45 -5.54 6.37
C SER A 144 -22.42 -5.15 5.24
N SER A 145 -22.49 -3.86 4.90
CA SER A 145 -23.35 -3.31 3.83
C SER A 145 -22.60 -3.04 2.54
N VAL A 146 -21.56 -3.84 2.24
CA VAL A 146 -20.75 -3.69 1.03
C VAL A 146 -21.58 -4.01 -0.23
N SER A 147 -21.46 -3.20 -1.28
CA SER A 147 -22.10 -3.46 -2.56
C SER A 147 -21.54 -4.74 -3.20
N PRO A 148 -22.39 -5.61 -3.79
CA PRO A 148 -21.94 -6.82 -4.50
C PRO A 148 -20.89 -6.55 -5.59
N LYS A 149 -20.86 -5.36 -6.17
CA LYS A 149 -19.85 -4.97 -7.17
C LYS A 149 -18.42 -4.89 -6.64
N TYR A 150 -18.22 -4.92 -5.33
CA TYR A 150 -16.89 -5.03 -4.74
C TYR A 150 -16.41 -6.48 -4.57
N LEU A 151 -17.17 -7.50 -5.00
CA LEU A 151 -16.87 -8.91 -4.77
C LEU A 151 -15.43 -9.26 -5.12
N LEU A 152 -15.00 -9.01 -6.37
CA LEU A 152 -13.66 -9.35 -6.83
C LEU A 152 -12.59 -8.57 -6.05
N TYR A 153 -12.78 -7.27 -5.84
CA TYR A 153 -11.87 -6.42 -5.09
C TYR A 153 -11.74 -6.88 -3.63
N ALA A 154 -12.86 -7.12 -2.95
CA ALA A 154 -12.88 -7.58 -1.56
C ALA A 154 -12.20 -8.95 -1.42
N ALA A 155 -12.41 -9.88 -2.37
CA ALA A 155 -11.72 -11.17 -2.39
C ALA A 155 -10.20 -11.01 -2.43
N THR A 156 -9.68 -10.11 -3.28
CA THR A 156 -8.22 -9.85 -3.33
C THR A 156 -7.70 -9.26 -2.01
N LYS A 157 -8.45 -8.35 -1.39
CA LYS A 157 -8.01 -7.68 -0.15
C LYS A 157 -8.19 -8.58 1.09
N GLY A 158 -9.17 -9.48 1.09
CA GLY A 158 -9.26 -10.55 2.08
C GLY A 158 -8.04 -11.50 2.04
N ALA A 159 -7.55 -11.81 0.83
CA ALA A 159 -6.30 -12.56 0.67
C ALA A 159 -5.10 -11.82 1.29
N ILE A 160 -5.00 -10.50 1.08
CA ILE A 160 -3.95 -9.65 1.69
C ILE A 160 -4.00 -9.70 3.21
N GLU A 161 -5.17 -9.64 3.83
CA GLU A 161 -5.30 -9.71 5.29
C GLU A 161 -4.89 -11.08 5.84
N GLN A 162 -5.25 -12.15 5.14
CA GLN A 162 -4.81 -13.48 5.53
C GLN A 162 -3.30 -13.66 5.34
N MET A 163 -2.73 -13.16 4.24
CA MET A 163 -1.28 -13.14 4.02
C MET A 163 -0.56 -12.39 5.14
N THR A 164 -1.09 -11.25 5.58
CA THR A 164 -0.53 -10.44 6.67
C THR A 164 -0.36 -11.29 7.93
N ARG A 165 -1.41 -12.00 8.35
CA ARG A 165 -1.40 -12.83 9.57
C ARG A 165 -0.41 -13.99 9.49
N VAL A 166 -0.35 -14.66 8.33
CA VAL A 166 0.51 -15.84 8.17
C VAL A 166 1.97 -15.44 7.97
N MET A 167 2.24 -14.42 7.13
CA MET A 167 3.61 -13.91 6.94
C MET A 167 4.20 -13.33 8.23
N ALA A 168 3.40 -12.67 9.06
CA ALA A 168 3.85 -12.15 10.34
C ALA A 168 4.45 -13.25 11.22
N LYS A 169 3.81 -14.41 11.31
CA LYS A 169 4.33 -15.57 12.05
C LYS A 169 5.56 -16.16 11.37
N GLY A 170 5.53 -16.31 10.04
CA GLY A 170 6.63 -16.92 9.28
C GLY A 170 7.92 -16.10 9.27
N LEU A 171 7.82 -14.77 9.37
CA LEU A 171 8.97 -13.87 9.32
C LEU A 171 9.45 -13.37 10.70
N ALA A 172 8.72 -13.69 11.78
CA ALA A 172 9.05 -13.26 13.13
C ALA A 172 10.46 -13.68 13.56
N ALA A 173 10.89 -14.91 13.23
CA ALA A 173 12.25 -15.40 13.54
C ALA A 173 13.35 -14.61 12.83
N LYS A 174 13.04 -13.89 11.74
CA LYS A 174 13.95 -12.97 11.06
C LYS A 174 13.88 -11.54 11.63
N GLY A 175 13.06 -11.30 12.65
CA GLY A 175 12.81 -9.98 13.20
C GLY A 175 12.06 -9.04 12.26
N ILE A 176 11.32 -9.56 11.26
CA ILE A 176 10.55 -8.77 10.31
C ILE A 176 9.09 -8.70 10.77
N ILE A 177 8.58 -7.50 10.89
CA ILE A 177 7.22 -7.20 11.35
C ILE A 177 6.31 -7.02 10.13
N VAL A 178 5.16 -7.68 10.13
CA VAL A 178 4.21 -7.61 9.01
C VAL A 178 2.85 -7.15 9.53
N ASN A 179 2.30 -6.09 8.91
CA ASN A 179 0.97 -5.57 9.20
C ASN A 179 0.26 -5.13 7.93
N ALA A 180 -1.02 -4.86 8.02
CA ALA A 180 -1.82 -4.23 6.98
C ALA A 180 -2.49 -2.96 7.49
N VAL A 181 -2.72 -2.02 6.57
CA VAL A 181 -3.60 -0.87 6.77
C VAL A 181 -4.82 -1.07 5.89
N ALA A 182 -6.00 -0.89 6.45
CA ALA A 182 -7.28 -0.96 5.76
C ALA A 182 -7.95 0.43 5.69
N PRO A 183 -7.68 1.20 4.63
CA PRO A 183 -8.28 2.52 4.46
C PRO A 183 -9.80 2.44 4.29
N GLY A 184 -10.52 3.39 4.88
CA GLY A 184 -11.88 3.74 4.48
C GLY A 184 -11.89 4.51 3.15
N PRO A 185 -13.05 5.05 2.75
CA PRO A 185 -13.17 5.91 1.58
C PRO A 185 -12.20 7.11 1.69
N THR A 186 -11.22 7.15 0.82
CA THR A 186 -10.11 8.13 0.83
C THR A 186 -10.11 8.92 -0.46
N ALA A 187 -9.92 10.24 -0.38
CA ALA A 187 -9.96 11.20 -1.47
C ALA A 187 -8.77 11.01 -2.45
N THR A 188 -8.88 10.05 -3.33
CA THR A 188 -7.89 9.70 -4.36
C THR A 188 -8.54 9.63 -5.73
N GLU A 189 -7.76 9.76 -6.79
CA GLU A 189 -8.25 9.56 -8.15
C GLU A 189 -8.93 8.18 -8.31
N LEU A 190 -8.35 7.13 -7.74
CA LEU A 190 -8.92 5.78 -7.75
C LEU A 190 -10.32 5.75 -7.11
N PHE A 191 -10.50 6.49 -6.01
CA PHE A 191 -11.80 6.56 -5.34
C PHE A 191 -12.84 7.31 -6.18
N TYR A 192 -12.48 8.44 -6.79
CA TYR A 192 -13.44 9.26 -7.55
C TYR A 192 -13.82 8.64 -8.90
N LYS A 193 -12.97 7.79 -9.45
CA LYS A 193 -13.16 7.20 -10.78
C LYS A 193 -14.53 6.52 -10.91
N GLY A 194 -15.36 7.02 -11.83
CA GLY A 194 -16.70 6.48 -12.14
C GLY A 194 -17.77 6.72 -11.06
N LYS A 195 -17.53 7.59 -10.06
CA LYS A 195 -18.51 7.94 -9.04
C LYS A 195 -19.09 9.33 -9.28
N PRO A 196 -20.43 9.46 -9.43
CA PRO A 196 -21.09 10.76 -9.49
C PRO A 196 -21.03 11.48 -8.14
N GLU A 197 -21.10 12.81 -8.16
CA GLU A 197 -20.98 13.66 -6.97
C GLU A 197 -21.99 13.30 -5.87
N GLY A 198 -23.23 12.99 -6.23
CA GLY A 198 -24.27 12.59 -5.27
C GLY A 198 -23.89 11.34 -4.47
N LEU A 199 -23.26 10.33 -5.13
CA LEU A 199 -22.75 9.14 -4.44
C LEU A 199 -21.56 9.49 -3.51
N VAL A 200 -20.67 10.36 -3.96
CA VAL A 200 -19.55 10.81 -3.14
C VAL A 200 -20.07 11.52 -1.87
N ASN A 201 -21.06 12.38 -1.98
CA ASN A 201 -21.66 13.05 -0.83
C ASN A 201 -22.36 12.08 0.13
N THR A 202 -23.05 11.06 -0.41
CA THR A 202 -23.61 9.97 0.41
C THR A 202 -22.52 9.23 1.18
N ILE A 203 -21.40 8.89 0.55
CA ILE A 203 -20.28 8.19 1.18
C ILE A 203 -19.62 9.06 2.26
N LYS A 204 -19.47 10.38 2.04
CA LYS A 204 -18.98 11.31 3.07
C LYS A 204 -19.85 11.29 4.33
N ALA A 205 -21.17 11.23 4.14
CA ALA A 205 -22.12 11.20 5.26
C ALA A 205 -22.09 9.90 6.09
N TRP A 206 -21.47 8.84 5.62
CA TRP A 206 -21.25 7.62 6.42
C TRP A 206 -20.21 7.84 7.54
N SER A 207 -19.29 8.77 7.34
CA SER A 207 -18.32 9.11 8.37
C SER A 207 -18.93 10.01 9.44
N PRO A 208 -18.73 9.73 10.74
CA PRO A 208 -19.08 10.66 11.81
C PRO A 208 -18.47 12.06 11.63
N PHE A 209 -17.36 12.17 10.90
CA PHE A 209 -16.71 13.45 10.59
C PHE A 209 -17.26 14.11 9.32
N ASN A 210 -18.24 13.51 8.64
CA ASN A 210 -18.87 14.00 7.41
C ASN A 210 -17.85 14.36 6.29
N ARG A 211 -16.76 13.58 6.20
CA ARG A 211 -15.72 13.74 5.16
C ARG A 211 -15.16 12.40 4.71
N LEU A 212 -14.51 12.40 3.57
CA LEU A 212 -13.59 11.32 3.19
C LEU A 212 -12.30 11.41 4.04
N GLY A 213 -11.59 10.30 4.15
CA GLY A 213 -10.19 10.35 4.56
C GLY A 213 -9.35 11.07 3.50
N GLU A 214 -8.33 11.78 3.95
CA GLU A 214 -7.29 12.28 3.05
C GLU A 214 -6.16 11.23 2.94
N PRO A 215 -5.40 11.20 1.85
CA PRO A 215 -4.24 10.30 1.72
C PRO A 215 -3.26 10.41 2.89
N GLU A 216 -3.13 11.59 3.48
CA GLU A 216 -2.30 11.89 4.66
C GLU A 216 -2.80 11.20 5.94
N ASP A 217 -4.12 11.01 6.09
CA ASP A 217 -4.68 10.24 7.22
C ASP A 217 -4.14 8.81 7.22
N ILE A 218 -4.03 8.21 6.02
CA ILE A 218 -3.48 6.86 5.83
C ILE A 218 -1.96 6.85 6.01
N ALA A 219 -1.27 7.83 5.43
CA ALA A 219 0.20 7.95 5.49
C ALA A 219 0.71 8.08 6.94
N ASN A 220 -0.03 8.74 7.81
CA ASN A 220 0.32 8.85 9.24
C ASN A 220 0.31 7.49 9.95
N THR A 221 -0.66 6.61 9.62
CA THR A 221 -0.69 5.25 10.16
C THR A 221 0.43 4.39 9.57
N VAL A 222 0.71 4.52 8.26
CA VAL A 222 1.84 3.84 7.62
C VAL A 222 3.16 4.29 8.28
N LYS A 223 3.34 5.56 8.59
CA LYS A 223 4.50 6.09 9.32
C LYS A 223 4.65 5.43 10.70
N PHE A 224 3.57 5.32 11.45
CA PHE A 224 3.59 4.62 12.74
C PHE A 224 4.03 3.16 12.58
N LEU A 225 3.42 2.43 11.63
CA LEU A 225 3.74 1.03 11.38
C LEU A 225 5.14 0.79 10.79
N ALA A 226 5.75 1.78 10.16
CA ALA A 226 7.13 1.72 9.65
C ALA A 226 8.17 2.06 10.73
N SER A 227 7.75 2.51 11.91
CA SER A 227 8.64 2.94 12.99
C SER A 227 8.78 1.88 14.08
N GLY A 228 9.82 2.03 14.91
CA GLY A 228 10.01 1.18 16.09
C GLY A 228 8.87 1.27 17.13
N ASP A 229 8.01 2.30 17.06
CA ASP A 229 6.87 2.46 17.96
C ASP A 229 5.82 1.36 17.78
N SER A 230 5.81 0.70 16.62
CA SER A 230 4.91 -0.41 16.28
C SER A 230 5.53 -1.80 16.52
N SER A 231 6.66 -1.91 17.18
CA SER A 231 7.42 -3.15 17.33
C SER A 231 6.63 -4.32 17.96
N TRP A 232 5.55 -4.02 18.71
CA TRP A 232 4.64 -5.02 19.30
C TRP A 232 3.30 -5.15 18.57
N VAL A 233 3.12 -4.41 17.45
CA VAL A 233 1.95 -4.53 16.56
C VAL A 233 2.35 -5.47 15.43
N VAL A 234 1.87 -6.73 15.47
CA VAL A 234 2.32 -7.79 14.58
C VAL A 234 1.13 -8.59 14.06
N GLY A 235 1.05 -8.76 12.73
CA GLY A 235 -0.02 -9.52 12.07
C GLY A 235 -1.39 -8.85 12.11
N GLN A 236 -1.44 -7.54 12.36
CA GLN A 236 -2.68 -6.79 12.50
C GLN A 236 -3.10 -6.11 11.20
N THR A 237 -4.41 -6.00 11.00
CA THR A 237 -5.01 -5.09 10.01
C THR A 237 -5.56 -3.88 10.76
N VAL A 238 -4.95 -2.72 10.55
CA VAL A 238 -5.34 -1.47 11.21
C VAL A 238 -6.36 -0.73 10.34
N LEU A 239 -7.58 -0.58 10.85
CA LEU A 239 -8.63 0.19 10.18
C LEU A 239 -8.35 1.69 10.30
N VAL A 240 -8.27 2.38 9.15
CA VAL A 240 -8.08 3.84 9.08
C VAL A 240 -9.21 4.41 8.24
N ASN A 241 -10.36 4.59 8.85
CA ASN A 241 -11.63 4.79 8.15
C ASN A 241 -12.52 5.91 8.71
N GLY A 242 -12.01 6.70 9.68
CA GLY A 242 -12.78 7.79 10.27
C GLY A 242 -14.06 7.34 11.00
N GLY A 243 -14.10 6.11 11.53
CA GLY A 243 -15.24 5.58 12.28
C GLY A 243 -16.42 5.09 11.40
N ILE A 244 -16.22 4.94 10.10
CA ILE A 244 -17.26 4.40 9.20
C ILE A 244 -17.56 2.94 9.51
N MET A 245 -16.54 2.19 9.92
CA MET A 245 -16.63 0.75 10.25
C MET A 245 -15.94 0.55 11.61
N VAL A 246 -16.70 0.21 12.59
CA VAL A 246 -16.26 -0.06 13.97
C VAL A 246 -16.89 -1.31 14.50
#